data_f496fd01369e2f10ce6a951750b183cd
#
_entry.id   f496fd01369e2f10ce6a951750b183cd
#
_cell.length_a   1.000
_cell.length_b   1.000
_cell.length_c   1.000
_cell.angle_alpha   90.00
_cell.angle_beta   90.00
_cell.angle_gamma   90.00
#
_symmetry.space_group_name_H-M   'P 1'
#
loop_
_entity.id
_entity.type
_entity.pdbx_description
1 polymer ?
#
loop_
_entity_poly.entity_id
_entity_poly.type
_entity_poly.pdbx_seq_one_letter_code
_entity_poly.pdbx_strand_id
1 'polypeptide(L)'
;MGPWTSKKWVLITTIFLYMWFFVLEEEGSGMGPDELEKYRTDLGEWVHENEEDLRAVQMERRENVRKVCKNYGIDKKTSEVPKAAWDLGLVAEEWNFLKRVNWFYMYWSKPHSLIWCKVPKAGSSTWTYNFLKLAGVDPKAHIHKALRDHFPRQDNNRIMQDTFRFMVVRHPFERILSAFRDKLEDLARDMEARDGFYYTMYGKAIVAEYRDRQDKNLTSVLEPTWKEFVTYLLNTPVTKFDEHWMPIWMLCSPCIVR
;
A
#
# COMPACT_ATOMS: atom_id res chain seq x y z
N MET A 1 3.74 16.25 -23.35
CA MET A 1 4.29 15.93 -22.01
C MET A 1 5.40 16.96 -21.74
N GLY A 2 5.12 18.00 -20.99
CA GLY A 2 6.12 19.00 -20.64
C GLY A 2 7.17 18.40 -19.68
N PRO A 3 8.44 18.82 -19.77
CA PRO A 3 9.47 18.34 -18.89
C PRO A 3 9.13 18.75 -17.45
N TRP A 4 9.13 17.82 -16.54
CA TRP A 4 9.02 18.07 -15.10
C TRP A 4 10.20 18.96 -14.69
N THR A 5 9.91 20.18 -14.28
CA THR A 5 10.96 21.11 -13.86
C THR A 5 11.62 20.62 -12.57
N SER A 6 12.92 20.91 -12.39
CA SER A 6 13.70 20.57 -11.20
C SER A 6 13.00 20.98 -9.88
N LYS A 7 12.28 22.09 -9.90
CA LYS A 7 11.48 22.58 -8.76
C LYS A 7 10.40 21.61 -8.28
N LYS A 8 9.78 20.81 -9.16
CA LYS A 8 8.77 19.81 -8.74
C LYS A 8 9.41 18.59 -8.06
N TRP A 9 10.62 18.22 -8.46
CA TRP A 9 11.36 17.14 -7.81
C TRP A 9 11.86 17.53 -6.41
N VAL A 10 12.40 18.71 -6.27
CA VAL A 10 12.79 19.26 -4.96
C VAL A 10 11.57 19.33 -4.03
N LEU A 11 10.42 19.78 -4.53
CA LEU A 11 9.18 19.80 -3.75
C LEU A 11 8.75 18.39 -3.28
N ILE A 12 8.88 17.40 -4.14
CA ILE A 12 8.47 16.01 -3.85
C ILE A 12 9.41 15.38 -2.81
N THR A 13 10.73 15.52 -2.99
CA THR A 13 11.70 15.03 -2.01
C THR A 13 11.55 15.77 -0.69
N THR A 14 11.33 17.08 -0.71
CA THR A 14 11.06 17.86 0.51
C THR A 14 9.77 17.43 1.20
N ILE A 15 8.70 17.11 0.46
CA ILE A 15 7.46 16.57 1.03
C ILE A 15 7.69 15.20 1.67
N PHE A 16 8.43 14.29 1.01
CA PHE A 16 8.78 12.99 1.59
C PHE A 16 9.60 13.13 2.88
N LEU A 17 10.56 14.04 2.90
CA LEU A 17 11.38 14.35 4.06
C LEU A 17 10.57 15.01 5.17
N TYR A 18 9.72 15.96 4.82
CA TYR A 18 8.85 16.66 5.76
C TYR A 18 7.86 15.68 6.41
N MET A 19 7.32 14.74 5.64
CA MET A 19 6.42 13.72 6.13
C MET A 19 7.13 12.70 7.04
N TRP A 20 8.38 12.34 6.75
CA TRP A 20 9.21 11.50 7.63
C TRP A 20 9.53 12.22 8.95
N PHE A 21 9.84 13.50 8.87
CA PHE A 21 10.14 14.34 10.03
C PHE A 21 8.96 14.42 11.02
N PHE A 22 7.73 14.63 10.55
CA PHE A 22 6.56 14.65 11.41
C PHE A 22 6.32 13.32 12.16
N VAL A 23 6.66 12.19 11.58
CA VAL A 23 6.57 10.89 12.25
C VAL A 23 7.55 10.80 13.42
N LEU A 24 8.78 11.30 13.24
CA LEU A 24 9.79 11.29 14.30
C LEU A 24 9.40 12.22 15.47
N GLU A 25 8.75 13.33 15.17
CA GLU A 25 8.35 14.33 16.16
C GLU A 25 7.23 13.84 17.09
N GLU A 26 6.29 13.02 16.58
CA GLU A 26 5.11 12.58 17.36
C GLU A 26 5.19 11.14 17.90
N GLU A 27 6.02 10.26 17.33
CA GLU A 27 6.23 8.90 17.86
C GLU A 27 7.17 8.85 19.08
N GLY A 28 7.55 10.01 19.61
CA GLY A 28 8.40 10.08 20.80
C GLY A 28 9.80 9.55 20.54
N SER A 29 10.45 10.05 19.48
CA SER A 29 11.84 9.71 19.13
C SER A 29 12.84 9.95 20.26
N GLY A 30 12.41 10.63 21.33
CA GLY A 30 13.28 11.06 22.43
C GLY A 30 14.24 12.19 22.04
N MET A 31 14.21 12.66 20.80
CA MET A 31 15.06 13.75 20.31
C MET A 31 14.51 15.12 20.72
N GLY A 32 15.40 15.99 21.17
CA GLY A 32 15.04 17.38 21.46
C GLY A 32 14.80 18.20 20.16
N PRO A 33 14.17 19.41 20.29
CA PRO A 33 13.87 20.26 19.13
C PRO A 33 15.10 20.60 18.26
N ASP A 34 16.23 20.87 18.90
CA ASP A 34 17.49 21.19 18.20
C ASP A 34 18.06 19.98 17.45
N GLU A 35 17.93 18.81 18.03
CA GLU A 35 18.37 17.54 17.43
C GLU A 35 17.52 17.16 16.22
N LEU A 36 16.20 17.40 16.30
CA LEU A 36 15.27 17.23 15.21
C LEU A 36 15.55 18.19 14.06
N GLU A 37 15.83 19.46 14.33
CA GLU A 37 16.18 20.46 13.30
C GLU A 37 17.50 20.14 12.62
N LYS A 38 18.51 19.68 13.39
CA LYS A 38 19.76 19.19 12.82
C LYS A 38 19.54 18.00 11.91
N TYR A 39 18.78 16.99 12.37
CA TYR A 39 18.46 15.80 11.56
C TYR A 39 17.76 16.18 10.25
N ARG A 40 16.84 17.16 10.31
CA ARG A 40 16.14 17.69 9.13
C ARG A 40 17.09 18.33 8.14
N THR A 41 18.05 19.11 8.63
CA THR A 41 19.05 19.78 7.80
C THR A 41 19.97 18.75 7.14
N ASP A 42 20.54 17.84 7.92
CA ASP A 42 21.44 16.78 7.46
C ASP A 42 20.75 15.91 6.40
N LEU A 43 19.48 15.55 6.62
CA LEU A 43 18.69 14.77 5.66
C LEU A 43 18.38 15.55 4.37
N GLY A 44 18.13 16.86 4.48
CA GLY A 44 17.93 17.73 3.34
C GLY A 44 19.18 17.86 2.46
N GLU A 45 20.35 18.03 3.10
CA GLU A 45 21.65 18.05 2.43
C GLU A 45 21.96 16.73 1.75
N TRP A 46 21.76 15.61 2.46
CA TRP A 46 21.96 14.27 1.88
C TRP A 46 21.09 14.00 0.66
N VAL A 47 19.83 14.41 0.68
CA VAL A 47 18.93 14.26 -0.49
C VAL A 47 19.39 15.12 -1.64
N HIS A 48 19.85 16.34 -1.38
CA HIS A 48 20.34 17.21 -2.42
C HIS A 48 21.61 16.65 -3.08
N GLU A 49 22.53 16.15 -2.28
CA GLU A 49 23.77 15.49 -2.76
C GLU A 49 23.50 14.22 -3.58
N ASN A 50 22.45 13.47 -3.24
CA ASN A 50 22.11 12.20 -3.89
C ASN A 50 20.94 12.31 -4.88
N GLU A 51 20.53 13.51 -5.28
CA GLU A 51 19.34 13.73 -6.10
C GLU A 51 19.40 12.99 -7.44
N GLU A 52 20.55 12.95 -8.12
CA GLU A 52 20.70 12.27 -9.41
C GLU A 52 20.56 10.76 -9.27
N ASP A 53 21.20 10.16 -8.26
CA ASP A 53 21.09 8.74 -7.97
C ASP A 53 19.67 8.32 -7.60
N LEU A 54 19.02 9.12 -6.75
CA LEU A 54 17.61 8.90 -6.40
C LEU A 54 16.68 8.98 -7.61
N ARG A 55 16.94 9.90 -8.52
CA ARG A 55 16.20 10.00 -9.79
C ARG A 55 16.43 8.79 -10.68
N ALA A 56 17.68 8.34 -10.82
CA ALA A 56 18.04 7.17 -11.62
C ALA A 56 17.31 5.92 -11.11
N VAL A 57 17.34 5.67 -9.80
CA VAL A 57 16.62 4.56 -9.15
C VAL A 57 15.10 4.63 -9.42
N GLN A 58 14.48 5.81 -9.31
CA GLN A 58 13.05 5.96 -9.58
C GLN A 58 12.72 5.77 -11.07
N MET A 59 13.58 6.21 -11.96
CA MET A 59 13.42 5.98 -13.40
C MET A 59 13.51 4.49 -13.74
N GLU A 60 14.46 3.76 -13.17
CA GLU A 60 14.60 2.32 -13.33
C GLU A 60 13.35 1.57 -12.83
N ARG A 61 12.86 1.90 -11.62
CA ARG A 61 11.63 1.31 -11.07
C ARG A 61 10.44 1.53 -11.98
N ARG A 62 10.26 2.74 -12.50
CA ARG A 62 9.17 3.07 -13.44
C ARG A 62 9.30 2.30 -14.75
N GLU A 63 10.51 2.16 -15.27
CA GLU A 63 10.76 1.40 -16.51
C GLU A 63 10.48 -0.10 -16.30
N ASN A 64 10.86 -0.67 -15.16
CA ASN A 64 10.56 -2.04 -14.82
C ASN A 64 9.05 -2.30 -14.75
N VAL A 65 8.28 -1.39 -14.14
CA VAL A 65 6.81 -1.47 -14.16
C VAL A 65 6.27 -1.43 -15.59
N ARG A 66 6.79 -0.53 -16.46
CA ARG A 66 6.37 -0.45 -17.86
C ARG A 66 6.66 -1.73 -18.64
N LYS A 67 7.85 -2.31 -18.46
CA LYS A 67 8.22 -3.59 -19.09
C LYS A 67 7.27 -4.71 -18.68
N VAL A 68 7.00 -4.84 -17.39
CA VAL A 68 6.05 -5.84 -16.88
C VAL A 68 4.67 -5.61 -17.48
N CYS A 69 4.12 -4.39 -17.41
CA CYS A 69 2.81 -4.08 -17.95
C CYS A 69 2.70 -4.38 -19.45
N LYS A 70 3.76 -4.11 -20.22
CA LYS A 70 3.84 -4.43 -21.65
C LYS A 70 3.90 -5.93 -21.91
N ASN A 71 4.75 -6.65 -21.17
CA ASN A 71 4.92 -8.10 -21.33
C ASN A 71 3.61 -8.86 -21.06
N TYR A 72 2.83 -8.41 -20.10
CA TYR A 72 1.51 -8.99 -19.79
C TYR A 72 0.37 -8.36 -20.61
N GLY A 73 0.64 -7.43 -21.52
CA GLY A 73 -0.36 -6.80 -22.39
C GLY A 73 -1.40 -5.95 -21.67
N ILE A 74 -1.13 -5.53 -20.40
CA ILE A 74 -2.05 -4.73 -19.58
C ILE A 74 -2.18 -3.31 -20.12
N ASP A 75 -1.23 -2.86 -20.91
CA ASP A 75 -1.21 -1.55 -21.55
C ASP A 75 -2.07 -1.46 -22.82
N LYS A 76 -2.56 -2.58 -23.32
CA LYS A 76 -3.40 -2.65 -24.52
C LYS A 76 -4.87 -2.47 -24.13
N LYS A 77 -5.59 -1.72 -24.96
CA LYS A 77 -7.06 -1.53 -24.84
C LYS A 77 -7.88 -2.73 -25.35
N THR A 78 -7.30 -3.91 -25.42
CA THR A 78 -8.02 -5.12 -25.87
C THR A 78 -8.90 -5.68 -24.76
N SER A 79 -10.06 -6.23 -25.12
CA SER A 79 -10.93 -6.94 -24.19
C SER A 79 -10.46 -8.37 -23.92
N GLU A 80 -9.56 -8.89 -24.78
CA GLU A 80 -9.06 -10.25 -24.65
C GLU A 80 -8.01 -10.36 -23.56
N VAL A 81 -8.08 -11.44 -22.78
CA VAL A 81 -7.08 -11.80 -21.79
C VAL A 81 -5.85 -12.32 -22.54
N PRO A 82 -4.68 -11.68 -22.46
CA PRO A 82 -3.49 -12.16 -23.14
C PRO A 82 -3.03 -13.49 -22.54
N LYS A 83 -2.39 -14.31 -23.37
CA LYS A 83 -1.86 -15.61 -22.96
C LYS A 83 -0.98 -15.51 -21.71
N ALA A 84 -0.14 -14.49 -21.62
CA ALA A 84 0.71 -14.25 -20.46
C ALA A 84 -0.06 -14.04 -19.14
N ALA A 85 -1.30 -13.54 -19.20
CA ALA A 85 -2.15 -13.42 -18.01
C ALA A 85 -2.74 -14.79 -17.61
N TRP A 86 -3.09 -15.63 -18.60
CA TRP A 86 -3.48 -17.02 -18.36
C TRP A 86 -2.35 -17.85 -17.75
N ASP A 87 -1.12 -17.65 -18.20
CA ASP A 87 0.07 -18.34 -17.69
C ASP A 87 0.32 -17.98 -16.18
N LEU A 88 -0.21 -16.84 -15.70
CA LEU A 88 -0.22 -16.44 -14.29
C LEU A 88 -1.46 -16.95 -13.52
N GLY A 89 -2.34 -17.70 -14.15
CA GLY A 89 -3.59 -18.15 -13.53
C GLY A 89 -4.63 -17.05 -13.32
N LEU A 90 -4.48 -15.90 -13.97
CA LEU A 90 -5.46 -14.80 -13.87
C LEU A 90 -6.73 -15.18 -14.65
N VAL A 91 -7.87 -15.10 -13.98
CA VAL A 91 -9.19 -15.28 -14.61
C VAL A 91 -9.67 -13.97 -15.25
N ALA A 92 -10.68 -14.06 -16.12
CA ALA A 92 -11.17 -12.91 -16.88
C ALA A 92 -11.64 -11.73 -15.99
N GLU A 93 -12.19 -12.02 -14.81
CA GLU A 93 -12.61 -11.00 -13.83
C GLU A 93 -11.42 -10.22 -13.28
N GLU A 94 -10.35 -10.93 -12.91
CA GLU A 94 -9.11 -10.33 -12.42
C GLU A 94 -8.43 -9.49 -13.50
N TRP A 95 -8.45 -9.98 -14.74
CA TRP A 95 -7.97 -9.25 -15.89
C TRP A 95 -8.75 -7.93 -16.12
N ASN A 96 -10.07 -7.97 -16.04
CA ASN A 96 -10.90 -6.78 -16.16
C ASN A 96 -10.68 -5.81 -15.00
N PHE A 97 -10.39 -6.31 -13.81
CA PHE A 97 -10.02 -5.49 -12.67
C PHE A 97 -8.70 -4.74 -12.90
N LEU A 98 -7.69 -5.41 -13.47
CA LEU A 98 -6.40 -4.80 -13.80
C LEU A 98 -6.49 -3.61 -14.77
N LYS A 99 -7.54 -3.55 -15.58
CA LYS A 99 -7.75 -2.47 -16.56
C LYS A 99 -8.45 -1.24 -16.01
N ARG A 100 -8.82 -1.24 -14.75
CA ARG A 100 -9.50 -0.13 -14.09
C ARG A 100 -8.65 0.47 -12.99
N VAL A 101 -8.73 1.78 -12.82
CA VAL A 101 -8.14 2.44 -11.66
C VAL A 101 -8.97 2.10 -10.43
N ASN A 102 -8.34 1.55 -9.42
CA ASN A 102 -9.01 1.31 -8.15
C ASN A 102 -9.00 2.57 -7.28
N TRP A 103 -9.95 3.45 -7.53
CA TRP A 103 -10.08 4.72 -6.82
C TRP A 103 -10.34 4.57 -5.31
N PHE A 104 -10.70 3.39 -4.86
CA PHE A 104 -10.94 3.14 -3.44
C PHE A 104 -9.71 3.40 -2.58
N TYR A 105 -8.51 3.16 -3.12
CA TYR A 105 -7.25 3.31 -2.42
C TYR A 105 -6.48 4.57 -2.83
N MET A 106 -7.04 5.41 -3.71
CA MET A 106 -6.40 6.64 -4.19
C MET A 106 -6.88 7.84 -3.38
N TYR A 107 -5.96 8.54 -2.77
CA TYR A 107 -6.21 9.77 -2.01
C TYR A 107 -5.55 10.96 -2.70
N TRP A 108 -6.34 11.95 -3.03
CA TRP A 108 -5.89 13.10 -3.79
C TRP A 108 -5.82 14.37 -2.94
N SER A 109 -4.61 14.91 -2.77
CA SER A 109 -4.39 16.26 -2.22
C SER A 109 -4.34 17.25 -3.37
N LYS A 110 -5.45 17.93 -3.62
CA LYS A 110 -5.57 18.94 -4.69
C LYS A 110 -4.57 20.09 -4.52
N PRO A 111 -4.40 20.71 -3.34
CA PRO A 111 -3.46 21.82 -3.15
C PRO A 111 -2.02 21.47 -3.51
N HIS A 112 -1.62 20.22 -3.32
CA HIS A 112 -0.25 19.76 -3.54
C HIS A 112 -0.08 19.00 -4.87
N SER A 113 -1.14 18.85 -5.65
CA SER A 113 -1.13 18.06 -6.89
C SER A 113 -0.54 16.65 -6.68
N LEU A 114 -0.96 15.98 -5.60
CA LEU A 114 -0.49 14.66 -5.20
C LEU A 114 -1.63 13.64 -5.15
N ILE A 115 -1.37 12.45 -5.69
CA ILE A 115 -2.20 11.27 -5.43
C ILE A 115 -1.34 10.22 -4.74
N TRP A 116 -1.79 9.79 -3.58
CA TRP A 116 -1.21 8.66 -2.87
C TRP A 116 -2.10 7.43 -3.00
N CYS A 117 -1.52 6.31 -3.44
CA CYS A 117 -2.18 5.03 -3.33
C CYS A 117 -1.83 4.37 -2.00
N LYS A 118 -2.84 4.16 -1.17
CA LYS A 118 -2.71 3.51 0.13
C LYS A 118 -2.52 2.00 -0.04
N VAL A 119 -1.33 1.51 0.33
CA VAL A 119 -1.03 0.07 0.38
C VAL A 119 -0.98 -0.37 1.84
N PRO A 120 -1.97 -1.17 2.32
CA PRO A 120 -1.93 -1.72 3.67
C PRO A 120 -0.65 -2.54 3.92
N LYS A 121 -0.14 -2.48 5.15
CA LYS A 121 1.10 -3.15 5.60
C LYS A 121 2.41 -2.66 4.95
N ALA A 122 2.36 -1.52 4.25
CA ALA A 122 3.51 -0.79 3.74
C ALA A 122 3.64 0.60 4.38
N GLY A 123 3.48 0.71 5.70
CA GLY A 123 3.50 1.97 6.43
C GLY A 123 2.24 2.82 6.23
N SER A 124 1.10 2.20 5.91
CA SER A 124 -0.12 2.94 5.54
C SER A 124 -0.68 3.81 6.65
N SER A 125 -0.49 3.48 7.94
CA SER A 125 -0.93 4.31 9.05
C SER A 125 -0.11 5.59 9.14
N THR A 126 1.22 5.47 9.07
CA THR A 126 2.17 6.59 9.02
C THR A 126 1.86 7.53 7.86
N TRP A 127 1.66 6.97 6.65
CA TRP A 127 1.32 7.76 5.47
C TRP A 127 -0.07 8.39 5.56
N THR A 128 -1.03 7.72 6.20
CA THR A 128 -2.35 8.30 6.48
C THR A 128 -2.22 9.54 7.38
N TYR A 129 -1.46 9.41 8.46
CA TYR A 129 -1.19 10.50 9.37
C TYR A 129 -0.56 11.70 8.65
N ASN A 130 0.54 11.45 7.93
CA ASN A 130 1.24 12.49 7.20
C ASN A 130 0.38 13.15 6.11
N PHE A 131 -0.45 12.36 5.41
CA PHE A 131 -1.32 12.90 4.37
C PHE A 131 -2.43 13.78 4.94
N LEU A 132 -2.94 13.46 6.13
CA LEU A 132 -3.87 14.31 6.89
C LEU A 132 -3.19 15.60 7.36
N LYS A 133 -2.00 15.52 7.92
CA LYS A 133 -1.22 16.71 8.31
C LYS A 133 -0.94 17.64 7.13
N LEU A 134 -0.54 17.08 5.98
CA LEU A 134 -0.35 17.84 4.75
C LEU A 134 -1.61 18.61 4.31
N ALA A 135 -2.77 18.08 4.63
CA ALA A 135 -4.07 18.70 4.38
C ALA A 135 -4.53 19.66 5.48
N GLY A 136 -3.72 19.90 6.52
CA GLY A 136 -4.09 20.72 7.67
C GLY A 136 -5.12 20.08 8.61
N VAL A 137 -5.30 18.75 8.53
CA VAL A 137 -6.21 18.01 9.38
C VAL A 137 -5.44 17.42 10.55
N ASP A 138 -5.85 17.72 11.76
CA ASP A 138 -5.26 17.11 12.96
C ASP A 138 -5.72 15.64 13.07
N PRO A 139 -4.82 14.66 12.93
CA PRO A 139 -5.17 13.25 12.96
C PRO A 139 -5.33 12.75 14.39
N LYS A 140 -6.47 13.03 15.00
CA LYS A 140 -6.88 12.45 16.28
C LYS A 140 -7.25 10.96 16.11
N ALA A 141 -7.84 10.35 17.12
CA ALA A 141 -8.30 8.96 17.07
C ALA A 141 -9.00 8.62 15.72
N HIS A 142 -8.81 7.39 15.20
CA HIS A 142 -9.42 6.90 13.94
C HIS A 142 -8.91 7.57 12.64
N ILE A 143 -7.59 7.68 12.53
CA ILE A 143 -6.91 8.28 11.34
C ILE A 143 -7.44 7.77 9.99
N HIS A 144 -7.75 6.50 9.87
CA HIS A 144 -8.27 5.92 8.61
C HIS A 144 -9.69 6.38 8.29
N LYS A 145 -10.50 6.67 9.31
CA LYS A 145 -11.82 7.29 9.12
C LYS A 145 -11.65 8.74 8.70
N ALA A 146 -10.82 9.51 9.41
CA ALA A 146 -10.52 10.90 9.07
C ALA A 146 -9.99 11.05 7.63
N LEU A 147 -9.13 10.13 7.17
CA LEU A 147 -8.64 10.12 5.80
C LEU A 147 -9.78 9.96 4.78
N ARG A 148 -10.71 9.03 5.00
CA ARG A 148 -11.85 8.82 4.09
C ARG A 148 -12.83 9.98 4.10
N ASP A 149 -13.05 10.58 5.27
CA ASP A 149 -13.98 11.71 5.42
C ASP A 149 -13.42 12.98 4.77
N HIS A 150 -12.10 13.22 4.89
CA HIS A 150 -11.44 14.41 4.34
C HIS A 150 -11.14 14.29 2.85
N PHE A 151 -10.76 13.11 2.38
CA PHE A 151 -10.46 12.83 0.97
C PHE A 151 -11.53 11.91 0.37
N PRO A 152 -12.70 12.45 -0.01
CA PRO A 152 -13.75 11.64 -0.62
C PRO A 152 -13.25 11.05 -1.94
N ARG A 153 -13.77 9.89 -2.27
CA ARG A 153 -13.41 9.17 -3.50
C ARG A 153 -13.68 10.04 -4.72
N GLN A 154 -12.69 10.08 -5.60
CA GLN A 154 -12.76 10.79 -6.86
C GLN A 154 -12.69 9.73 -7.98
N ASP A 155 -13.74 9.59 -8.77
CA ASP A 155 -13.74 8.75 -9.97
C ASP A 155 -13.51 9.65 -11.20
N ASN A 156 -12.31 10.22 -11.31
CA ASN A 156 -12.00 11.15 -12.38
C ASN A 156 -10.59 10.93 -12.93
N ASN A 157 -10.50 10.24 -14.05
CA ASN A 157 -9.24 9.95 -14.72
C ASN A 157 -8.49 11.22 -15.22
N ARG A 158 -9.16 12.37 -15.36
CA ARG A 158 -8.51 13.63 -15.78
C ARG A 158 -7.54 14.15 -14.71
N ILE A 159 -7.85 13.92 -13.43
CA ILE A 159 -6.99 14.29 -12.29
C ILE A 159 -5.61 13.64 -12.42
N MET A 160 -5.54 12.47 -13.05
CA MET A 160 -4.30 11.71 -13.21
C MET A 160 -3.28 12.37 -14.15
N GLN A 161 -3.71 13.25 -15.06
CA GLN A 161 -2.82 13.77 -16.11
C GLN A 161 -1.77 14.76 -15.57
N ASP A 162 -2.17 15.62 -14.63
CA ASP A 162 -1.34 16.71 -14.12
C ASP A 162 -0.93 16.54 -12.64
N THR A 163 -1.16 15.36 -12.09
CA THR A 163 -0.94 15.06 -10.67
C THR A 163 0.21 14.08 -10.49
N PHE A 164 1.10 14.36 -9.55
CA PHE A 164 2.12 13.38 -9.15
C PHE A 164 1.47 12.22 -8.39
N ARG A 165 1.83 11.01 -8.78
CA ARG A 165 1.28 9.77 -8.22
C ARG A 165 2.37 8.94 -7.61
N PHE A 166 2.11 8.45 -6.39
CA PHE A 166 3.05 7.58 -5.72
C PHE A 166 2.35 6.51 -4.89
N MET A 167 3.09 5.46 -4.59
CA MET A 167 2.75 4.43 -3.63
C MET A 167 4.01 4.03 -2.87
N VAL A 168 3.84 3.64 -1.62
CA VAL A 168 4.90 3.01 -0.84
C VAL A 168 4.69 1.51 -0.89
N VAL A 169 5.76 0.78 -1.16
CA VAL A 169 5.72 -0.67 -1.29
C VAL A 169 6.65 -1.32 -0.27
N ARG A 170 6.34 -2.54 0.08
CA ARG A 170 7.14 -3.40 0.94
C ARG A 170 7.41 -4.70 0.21
N HIS A 171 8.48 -5.42 0.59
CA HIS A 171 8.74 -6.75 0.05
C HIS A 171 7.49 -7.64 0.18
N PRO A 172 7.03 -8.33 -0.87
CA PRO A 172 5.73 -9.03 -0.86
C PRO A 172 5.57 -10.01 0.30
N PHE A 173 6.58 -10.84 0.56
CA PHE A 173 6.52 -11.82 1.65
C PHE A 173 6.50 -11.16 3.04
N GLU A 174 7.27 -10.11 3.25
CA GLU A 174 7.23 -9.35 4.50
C GLU A 174 5.87 -8.66 4.71
N ARG A 175 5.25 -8.19 3.62
CA ARG A 175 3.93 -7.59 3.66
C ARG A 175 2.87 -8.60 4.08
N ILE A 176 2.89 -9.79 3.47
CA ILE A 176 1.96 -10.89 3.80
C ILE A 176 2.17 -11.37 5.24
N LEU A 177 3.42 -11.57 5.66
CA LEU A 177 3.74 -11.95 7.05
C LEU A 177 3.27 -10.89 8.05
N SER A 178 3.47 -9.60 7.73
CA SER A 178 2.98 -8.49 8.55
C SER A 178 1.45 -8.44 8.62
N ALA A 179 0.75 -8.83 7.55
CA ALA A 179 -0.69 -8.92 7.55
C ALA A 179 -1.18 -10.08 8.45
N PHE A 180 -0.58 -11.26 8.32
CA PHE A 180 -0.88 -12.40 9.16
C PHE A 180 -0.71 -12.09 10.65
N ARG A 181 0.47 -11.55 11.03
CA ARG A 181 0.78 -11.21 12.42
C ARG A 181 -0.15 -10.17 13.03
N ASP A 182 -0.61 -9.23 12.23
CA ASP A 182 -1.51 -8.17 12.71
C ASP A 182 -2.97 -8.60 12.79
N LYS A 183 -3.41 -9.54 11.93
CA LYS A 183 -4.83 -9.82 11.72
C LYS A 183 -5.28 -11.21 12.20
N LEU A 184 -4.40 -12.21 12.18
CA LEU A 184 -4.80 -13.60 12.35
C LEU A 184 -3.99 -14.39 13.39
N GLU A 185 -2.77 -13.95 13.72
CA GLU A 185 -1.85 -14.68 14.61
C GLU A 185 -2.28 -14.61 16.08
N ASP A 186 -2.99 -13.56 16.47
CA ASP A 186 -3.37 -13.29 17.87
C ASP A 186 -4.86 -12.92 17.96
N LEU A 187 -5.66 -13.90 18.36
CA LEU A 187 -7.10 -13.72 18.55
C LEU A 187 -7.44 -12.75 19.67
N ALA A 188 -6.69 -12.77 20.78
CA ALA A 188 -6.96 -11.89 21.92
C ALA A 188 -6.82 -10.42 21.49
N ARG A 189 -5.78 -10.13 20.71
CA ARG A 189 -5.56 -8.81 20.11
C ARG A 189 -6.66 -8.43 19.10
N ASP A 190 -7.12 -9.37 18.28
CA ASP A 190 -8.22 -9.12 17.35
C ASP A 190 -9.53 -8.86 18.08
N MET A 191 -9.81 -9.60 19.15
CA MET A 191 -10.97 -9.39 20.01
C MET A 191 -10.94 -8.00 20.66
N GLU A 192 -9.82 -7.60 21.25
CA GLU A 192 -9.67 -6.31 21.92
C GLU A 192 -9.76 -5.11 20.96
N ALA A 193 -9.03 -5.19 19.85
CA ALA A 193 -8.88 -4.05 18.93
C ALA A 193 -9.97 -3.97 17.84
N ARG A 194 -10.68 -5.05 17.55
CA ARG A 194 -11.53 -5.18 16.35
C ARG A 194 -12.75 -6.09 16.55
N ASP A 195 -13.12 -6.40 17.78
CA ASP A 195 -14.24 -7.29 18.14
C ASP A 195 -14.18 -8.66 17.43
N GLY A 196 -12.98 -9.20 17.22
CA GLY A 196 -12.77 -10.49 16.55
C GLY A 196 -13.13 -10.51 15.07
N PHE A 197 -13.09 -9.35 14.41
CA PHE A 197 -13.50 -9.22 13.00
C PHE A 197 -12.73 -10.17 12.07
N TYR A 198 -11.38 -10.17 12.12
CA TYR A 198 -10.58 -10.97 11.21
C TYR A 198 -10.69 -12.47 11.49
N TYR A 199 -10.78 -12.85 12.76
CA TYR A 199 -11.01 -14.24 13.12
C TYR A 199 -12.37 -14.73 12.62
N THR A 200 -13.41 -13.91 12.78
CA THR A 200 -14.76 -14.26 12.35
C THR A 200 -14.88 -14.35 10.83
N MET A 201 -14.28 -13.40 10.11
CA MET A 201 -14.36 -13.32 8.65
C MET A 201 -13.45 -14.32 7.93
N TYR A 202 -12.27 -14.61 8.49
CA TYR A 202 -11.25 -15.40 7.81
C TYR A 202 -10.72 -16.54 8.68
N GLY A 203 -10.33 -16.27 9.93
CA GLY A 203 -9.63 -17.23 10.77
C GLY A 203 -10.38 -18.54 10.97
N LYS A 204 -11.69 -18.48 11.28
CA LYS A 204 -12.54 -19.68 11.46
C LYS A 204 -12.59 -20.55 10.21
N ALA A 205 -12.75 -19.94 9.04
CA ALA A 205 -12.84 -20.67 7.78
C ALA A 205 -11.49 -21.31 7.43
N ILE A 206 -10.38 -20.59 7.63
CA ILE A 206 -9.03 -21.11 7.41
C ILE A 206 -8.76 -22.32 8.30
N VAL A 207 -9.06 -22.21 9.59
CA VAL A 207 -8.87 -23.33 10.53
C VAL A 207 -9.78 -24.51 10.19
N ALA A 208 -11.04 -24.26 9.87
CA ALA A 208 -12.00 -25.32 9.55
C ALA A 208 -11.59 -26.13 8.31
N GLU A 209 -10.99 -25.46 7.31
CA GLU A 209 -10.66 -26.07 6.01
C GLU A 209 -9.26 -26.69 6.00
N TYR A 210 -8.27 -26.03 6.63
CA TYR A 210 -6.85 -26.40 6.45
C TYR A 210 -6.19 -26.99 7.69
N ARG A 211 -6.86 -27.04 8.85
CA ARG A 211 -6.31 -27.63 10.09
C ARG A 211 -6.14 -29.14 9.96
N ASP A 212 -4.93 -29.60 10.26
CA ASP A 212 -4.68 -31.02 10.46
C ASP A 212 -5.35 -31.48 11.77
N ARG A 213 -6.43 -32.22 11.66
CA ARG A 213 -7.21 -32.75 12.80
C ARG A 213 -6.49 -33.82 13.58
N GLN A 214 -5.42 -34.38 13.04
CA GLN A 214 -4.59 -35.42 13.71
C GLN A 214 -3.50 -34.76 14.59
N ASP A 215 -3.18 -33.49 14.37
CA ASP A 215 -2.23 -32.77 15.21
C ASP A 215 -2.89 -32.34 16.52
N LYS A 216 -2.63 -33.16 17.59
CA LYS A 216 -3.18 -32.89 18.93
C LYS A 216 -2.76 -31.55 19.53
N ASN A 217 -1.61 -31.00 19.12
CA ASN A 217 -1.14 -29.71 19.61
C ASN A 217 -1.94 -28.54 19.04
N LEU A 218 -2.59 -28.74 17.90
CA LEU A 218 -3.36 -27.71 17.20
C LEU A 218 -4.86 -27.78 17.46
N THR A 219 -5.37 -28.89 18.03
CA THR A 219 -6.83 -29.07 18.20
C THR A 219 -7.49 -28.07 19.14
N SER A 220 -6.74 -27.52 20.09
CA SER A 220 -7.22 -26.50 21.06
C SER A 220 -6.91 -25.06 20.63
N VAL A 221 -6.14 -24.85 19.59
CA VAL A 221 -5.75 -23.51 19.12
C VAL A 221 -6.81 -23.01 18.16
N LEU A 222 -7.36 -21.84 18.40
CA LEU A 222 -8.41 -21.23 17.58
C LEU A 222 -7.83 -20.47 16.40
N GLU A 223 -6.66 -19.88 16.57
CA GLU A 223 -5.99 -19.08 15.55
C GLU A 223 -5.43 -19.96 14.42
N PRO A 224 -5.48 -19.50 13.18
CA PRO A 224 -4.81 -20.19 12.09
C PRO A 224 -3.28 -20.12 12.24
N THR A 225 -2.61 -21.20 11.91
CA THR A 225 -1.16 -21.20 11.77
C THR A 225 -0.73 -20.48 10.49
N TRP A 226 0.55 -20.05 10.42
CA TRP A 226 1.13 -19.51 9.19
C TRP A 226 0.98 -20.45 7.99
N LYS A 227 1.18 -21.75 8.19
CA LYS A 227 1.03 -22.78 7.16
C LYS A 227 -0.40 -22.82 6.61
N GLU A 228 -1.39 -22.82 7.49
CA GLU A 228 -2.81 -22.81 7.11
C GLU A 228 -3.17 -21.55 6.33
N PHE A 229 -2.70 -20.39 6.79
CA PHE A 229 -2.91 -19.13 6.09
C PHE A 229 -2.27 -19.11 4.70
N VAL A 230 -1.03 -19.57 4.56
CA VAL A 230 -0.38 -19.68 3.25
C VAL A 230 -1.15 -20.64 2.33
N THR A 231 -1.61 -21.78 2.88
CA THR A 231 -2.42 -22.73 2.11
C THR A 231 -3.74 -22.09 1.64
N TYR A 232 -4.39 -21.31 2.50
CA TYR A 232 -5.57 -20.51 2.13
C TYR A 232 -5.26 -19.55 0.97
N LEU A 233 -4.14 -18.82 1.02
CA LEU A 233 -3.77 -17.89 -0.06
C LEU A 233 -3.54 -18.61 -1.39
N LEU A 234 -2.97 -19.81 -1.36
CA LEU A 234 -2.71 -20.60 -2.57
C LEU A 234 -3.97 -21.18 -3.20
N ASN A 235 -5.02 -21.42 -2.42
CA ASN A 235 -6.27 -22.04 -2.88
C ASN A 235 -7.44 -21.07 -3.04
N THR A 236 -7.25 -19.79 -2.72
CA THR A 236 -8.31 -18.79 -2.78
C THR A 236 -8.05 -17.80 -3.92
N PRO A 237 -9.03 -17.52 -4.78
CA PRO A 237 -8.90 -16.47 -5.80
C PRO A 237 -8.52 -15.12 -5.18
N VAL A 238 -7.58 -14.42 -5.79
CA VAL A 238 -7.07 -13.13 -5.29
C VAL A 238 -8.15 -12.05 -5.17
N THR A 239 -9.25 -12.18 -5.91
CA THR A 239 -10.43 -11.30 -5.84
C THR A 239 -11.20 -11.41 -4.52
N LYS A 240 -11.00 -12.50 -3.77
CA LYS A 240 -11.57 -12.73 -2.44
C LYS A 240 -10.64 -12.34 -1.29
N PHE A 241 -9.45 -11.82 -1.61
CA PHE A 241 -8.49 -11.42 -0.60
C PHE A 241 -8.93 -10.14 0.11
N ASP A 242 -8.62 -10.07 1.39
CA ASP A 242 -8.69 -8.82 2.15
C ASP A 242 -7.59 -7.85 1.70
N GLU A 243 -7.82 -6.55 1.84
CA GLU A 243 -6.89 -5.50 1.42
C GLU A 243 -5.49 -5.65 2.01
N HIS A 244 -5.35 -6.28 3.19
CA HIS A 244 -4.07 -6.44 3.87
C HIS A 244 -3.15 -7.48 3.21
N TRP A 245 -3.71 -8.47 2.50
CA TRP A 245 -2.94 -9.46 1.73
C TRP A 245 -3.25 -9.46 0.23
N MET A 246 -4.19 -8.63 -0.21
CA MET A 246 -4.47 -8.43 -1.64
C MET A 246 -3.21 -7.95 -2.38
N PRO A 247 -2.92 -8.45 -3.59
CA PRO A 247 -1.80 -7.98 -4.40
C PRO A 247 -1.84 -6.47 -4.66
N ILE A 248 -0.65 -5.82 -4.64
CA ILE A 248 -0.54 -4.36 -4.81
C ILE A 248 -1.11 -3.88 -6.16
N TRP A 249 -0.99 -4.69 -7.21
CA TRP A 249 -1.53 -4.33 -8.52
C TRP A 249 -3.06 -4.21 -8.53
N MET A 250 -3.76 -4.93 -7.66
CA MET A 250 -5.21 -4.78 -7.48
C MET A 250 -5.57 -3.53 -6.67
N LEU A 251 -4.72 -3.12 -5.74
CA LEU A 251 -4.94 -1.91 -4.95
C LEU A 251 -4.66 -0.65 -5.75
N CYS A 252 -3.52 -0.59 -6.44
CA CYS A 252 -2.96 0.64 -6.99
C CYS A 252 -2.98 0.74 -8.51
N SER A 253 -3.37 -0.31 -9.23
CA SER A 253 -3.46 -0.31 -10.70
C SER A 253 -2.22 0.30 -11.40
N PRO A 254 -0.97 -0.14 -11.08
CA PRO A 254 0.26 0.54 -11.50
C PRO A 254 0.45 0.57 -13.02
N CYS A 255 -0.21 -0.32 -13.75
CA CYS A 255 -0.16 -0.35 -15.21
C CYS A 255 -1.06 0.70 -15.88
N ILE A 256 -2.05 1.21 -15.17
CA ILE A 256 -3.01 2.20 -15.67
C ILE A 256 -2.63 3.60 -15.19
N VAL A 257 -2.19 3.68 -13.94
CA VAL A 257 -1.76 4.91 -13.28
C VAL A 257 -0.28 5.15 -13.60
N ARG A 258 0.01 5.63 -14.82
CA ARG A 258 1.38 5.88 -15.31
C ARG A 258 1.82 7.32 -15.11
#